data_834e18ff3757a83cbf67cc3050863810
#
_entry.id   834e18ff3757a83cbf67cc3050863810
#
_cell.length_a   1.000
_cell.length_b   1.000
_cell.length_c   1.000
_cell.angle_alpha   90.00
_cell.angle_beta   90.00
_cell.angle_gamma   90.00
#
_symmetry.space_group_name_H-M   'P 1'
#
loop_
_entity.id
_entity.type
_entity.pdbx_description
1 polymer ?
#
loop_
_entity_poly.entity_id
_entity_poly.type
_entity_poly.pdbx_seq_one_letter_code
_entity_poly.pdbx_strand_id
1 'polypeptide(L)'
;MPDPTPGEVIWVVRDPVVGREQSGRRPAVVVSSRAHISLADTLVMVVPVTSVDRGWSNHVLLRGDVFDRDSWAMTEQVRTLSRKRVVGHAGQVDAGTLADIRRWIQDFLDE
;
A
#
# COMPACT_ATOMS: atom_id res chain seq x y z
N MET A 1 7.53 10.59 -12.07
CA MET A 1 6.50 10.43 -11.06
C MET A 1 6.86 11.13 -9.79
N PRO A 2 5.92 11.83 -9.16
CA PRO A 2 6.21 12.42 -7.85
C PRO A 2 6.53 11.32 -6.84
N ASP A 3 7.18 11.70 -5.76
CA ASP A 3 7.45 10.77 -4.68
C ASP A 3 6.13 10.26 -4.09
N PRO A 4 6.09 9.02 -3.62
CA PRO A 4 4.92 8.54 -2.91
C PRO A 4 4.74 9.30 -1.60
N THR A 5 3.51 9.36 -1.12
CA THR A 5 3.20 10.04 0.15
C THR A 5 2.52 9.07 1.10
N PRO A 6 2.64 9.28 2.42
CA PRO A 6 1.98 8.39 3.38
C PRO A 6 0.48 8.33 3.16
N GLY A 7 -0.06 7.13 3.11
CA GLY A 7 -1.50 6.91 2.91
C GLY A 7 -1.95 6.95 1.48
N GLU A 8 -1.06 7.24 0.56
CA GLU A 8 -1.40 7.21 -0.86
C GLU A 8 -1.70 5.78 -1.28
N VAL A 9 -2.75 5.58 -2.08
CA VAL A 9 -3.01 4.29 -2.71
C VAL A 9 -2.40 4.36 -4.11
N ILE A 10 -1.50 3.44 -4.38
CA ILE A 10 -0.73 3.44 -5.63
C ILE A 10 -0.99 2.14 -6.39
N TRP A 11 -0.80 2.21 -7.69
CA TRP A 11 -0.81 1.02 -8.54
C TRP A 11 0.62 0.52 -8.66
N VAL A 12 0.81 -0.77 -8.38
CA VAL A 12 2.14 -1.38 -8.49
C VAL A 12 2.09 -2.56 -9.43
N VAL A 13 3.19 -2.81 -10.12
CA VAL A 13 3.34 -4.00 -10.93
C VAL A 13 4.21 -4.98 -10.16
N ARG A 14 3.96 -6.27 -10.40
CA ARG A 14 4.63 -7.30 -9.63
C ARG A 14 6.12 -7.28 -9.86
N ASP A 15 6.53 -7.35 -11.09
CA ASP A 15 7.93 -7.28 -11.44
C ASP A 15 8.02 -6.45 -12.68
N PRO A 16 9.09 -5.72 -12.88
CA PRO A 16 9.30 -5.04 -14.12
C PRO A 16 9.62 -6.08 -15.17
N VAL A 17 8.64 -6.84 -15.57
CA VAL A 17 8.84 -7.90 -16.50
C VAL A 17 8.96 -7.36 -17.88
N VAL A 18 10.07 -7.53 -18.46
CA VAL A 18 10.34 -7.02 -19.74
C VAL A 18 9.57 -7.79 -20.78
N GLY A 19 8.88 -7.08 -21.63
CA GLY A 19 8.27 -7.70 -22.76
C GLY A 19 7.00 -8.43 -22.53
N ARG A 20 6.51 -8.53 -21.35
CA ARG A 20 5.32 -9.20 -21.25
C ARG A 20 4.33 -8.37 -20.68
N GLU A 21 3.32 -8.35 -20.95
CA GLU A 21 2.37 -7.61 -20.54
C GLU A 21 1.82 -7.92 -19.52
N GLN A 22 1.64 -7.79 -18.75
CA GLN A 22 1.28 -8.12 -17.85
C GLN A 22 0.39 -7.94 -17.19
N SER A 23 0.27 -8.44 -16.61
CA SER A 23 -0.59 -8.57 -16.09
C SER A 23 -1.05 -7.73 -15.23
N GLY A 24 -1.03 -7.08 -15.08
CA GLY A 24 -1.71 -6.34 -14.30
C GLY A 24 -1.09 -5.67 -13.20
N ARG A 25 -1.60 -4.52 -12.92
CA ARG A 25 -1.23 -3.76 -11.77
C ARG A 25 -2.15 -4.10 -10.61
N ARG A 26 -1.66 -3.88 -9.40
CA ARG A 26 -2.44 -4.10 -8.19
C ARG A 26 -2.33 -2.90 -7.29
N PRO A 27 -3.38 -2.60 -6.49
CA PRO A 27 -3.32 -1.46 -5.60
C PRO A 27 -2.62 -1.80 -4.30
N ALA A 28 -1.95 -0.80 -3.72
CA ALA A 28 -1.31 -0.93 -2.42
C ALA A 28 -1.32 0.41 -1.72
N VAL A 29 -1.35 0.39 -0.40
CA VAL A 29 -1.33 1.61 0.43
C VAL A 29 0.09 1.87 0.87
N VAL A 30 0.56 3.09 0.69
CA VAL A 30 1.88 3.51 1.16
C VAL A 30 1.83 3.69 2.67
N VAL A 31 2.64 2.93 3.39
CA VAL A 31 2.72 3.03 4.84
C VAL A 31 4.01 3.67 5.32
N SER A 32 4.95 3.91 4.43
CA SER A 32 6.19 4.64 4.75
C SER A 32 5.87 5.97 5.40
N SER A 33 6.65 6.33 6.41
CA SER A 33 6.61 7.69 6.94
C SER A 33 7.28 8.64 5.97
N ARG A 34 7.09 9.93 6.16
CA ARG A 34 7.78 10.93 5.35
C ARG A 34 9.29 10.80 5.50
N ALA A 35 9.76 10.49 6.71
CA ALA A 35 11.18 10.31 6.96
C ALA A 35 11.72 9.11 6.18
N HIS A 36 10.97 8.01 6.15
CA HIS A 36 11.39 6.83 5.39
C HIS A 36 11.43 7.13 3.89
N ILE A 37 10.41 7.82 3.39
CA ILE A 37 10.37 8.19 1.97
C ILE A 37 11.57 9.05 1.59
N SER A 38 11.94 9.96 2.48
CA SER A 38 13.07 10.85 2.24
C SER A 38 14.40 10.12 2.33
N LEU A 39 14.53 9.22 3.29
CA LEU A 39 15.78 8.52 3.55
C LEU A 39 16.04 7.43 2.50
N ALA A 40 15.05 6.63 2.20
CA ALA A 40 15.19 5.49 1.29
C ALA A 40 14.62 5.86 -0.07
N ASP A 41 15.34 6.69 -0.81
CA ASP A 41 14.80 7.36 -1.98
C ASP A 41 14.49 6.47 -3.17
N THR A 42 14.87 5.19 -3.12
CA THR A 42 14.54 4.23 -4.19
C THR A 42 13.49 3.21 -3.76
N LEU A 43 13.05 3.27 -2.51
CA LEU A 43 12.19 2.25 -1.91
C LEU A 43 10.92 2.88 -1.35
N VAL A 44 9.91 2.05 -1.14
CA VAL A 44 8.66 2.45 -0.48
C VAL A 44 8.09 1.23 0.22
N MET A 45 7.57 1.42 1.44
CA MET A 45 6.87 0.35 2.17
C MET A 45 5.39 0.45 1.88
N VAL A 46 4.79 -0.68 1.53
CA VAL A 46 3.39 -0.73 1.14
C VAL A 46 2.68 -1.93 1.76
N VAL A 47 1.35 -1.85 1.78
CA VAL A 47 0.46 -2.95 2.15
C VAL A 47 -0.46 -3.22 0.97
N PRO A 48 -0.49 -4.45 0.45
CA PRO A 48 -1.39 -4.76 -0.66
C PRO A 48 -2.86 -4.65 -0.28
N VAL A 49 -3.69 -4.38 -1.26
CA VAL A 49 -5.13 -4.18 -1.08
C VAL A 49 -5.89 -5.28 -1.80
N THR A 50 -6.95 -5.77 -1.18
CA THR A 50 -7.85 -6.77 -1.75
C THR A 50 -9.29 -6.27 -1.69
N SER A 51 -10.10 -6.70 -2.64
CA SER A 51 -11.54 -6.44 -2.60
C SER A 51 -12.32 -7.61 -1.99
N VAL A 52 -11.61 -8.62 -1.50
CA VAL A 52 -12.24 -9.79 -0.89
C VAL A 52 -12.29 -9.60 0.62
N ASP A 53 -13.49 -9.67 1.17
CA ASP A 53 -13.67 -9.59 2.63
C ASP A 53 -13.48 -10.98 3.23
N ARG A 54 -12.31 -11.20 3.82
CA ARG A 54 -12.01 -12.49 4.45
C ARG A 54 -12.40 -12.53 5.92
N GLY A 55 -12.89 -11.40 6.46
CA GLY A 55 -13.29 -11.34 7.84
C GLY A 55 -12.14 -11.33 8.84
N TRP A 56 -10.92 -11.10 8.38
CA TRP A 56 -9.77 -11.03 9.28
C TRP A 56 -9.71 -9.66 9.92
N SER A 57 -9.54 -9.62 11.24
CA SER A 57 -9.56 -8.35 11.96
C SER A 57 -8.40 -7.43 11.57
N ASN A 58 -7.29 -7.98 11.08
CA ASN A 58 -6.16 -7.17 10.67
C ASN A 58 -6.27 -6.68 9.21
N HIS A 59 -7.32 -7.05 8.51
CA HIS A 59 -7.59 -6.46 7.20
C HIS A 59 -8.39 -5.18 7.43
N VAL A 60 -7.80 -4.05 7.09
CA VAL A 60 -8.35 -2.73 7.42
C VAL A 60 -9.12 -2.17 6.24
N LEU A 61 -10.40 -1.87 6.47
CA LEU A 61 -11.25 -1.27 5.43
C LEU A 61 -10.69 0.10 5.05
N LEU A 62 -10.50 0.32 3.76
CA LEU A 62 -9.99 1.61 3.27
C LEU A 62 -11.09 2.65 3.31
N ARG A 63 -10.78 3.82 3.86
CA ARG A 63 -11.66 4.97 3.89
C ARG A 63 -10.91 6.19 3.38
N GLY A 64 -11.66 7.13 2.79
CA GLY A 64 -11.09 8.32 2.21
C GLY A 64 -11.40 8.41 0.74
N ASP A 65 -10.47 8.97 -0.03
CA ASP A 65 -10.62 9.08 -1.47
C ASP A 65 -10.06 7.79 -2.09
N VAL A 66 -10.88 6.76 -2.04
CA VAL A 66 -10.49 5.42 -2.47
C VAL A 66 -11.51 4.84 -3.44
N PHE A 67 -11.50 3.53 -3.61
CA PHE A 67 -12.34 2.86 -4.59
C PHE A 67 -13.81 2.89 -4.19
N ASP A 68 -14.71 2.84 -5.16
CA ASP A 68 -16.15 2.74 -4.91
C ASP A 68 -16.50 1.44 -4.21
N ARG A 69 -15.80 0.36 -4.57
CA ARG A 69 -16.06 -0.93 -3.96
C ARG A 69 -15.23 -1.05 -2.69
N ASP A 70 -15.80 -1.65 -1.66
CA ASP A 70 -15.08 -1.87 -0.42
C ASP A 70 -13.81 -2.67 -0.67
N SER A 71 -12.73 -2.22 -0.06
CA SER A 71 -11.42 -2.83 -0.22
C SER A 71 -10.69 -2.78 1.11
N TRP A 72 -9.80 -3.72 1.33
CA TRP A 72 -9.12 -3.88 2.60
C TRP A 72 -7.61 -3.95 2.42
N ALA A 73 -6.89 -3.33 3.33
CA ALA A 73 -5.44 -3.41 3.39
C ALA A 73 -5.06 -4.69 4.14
N MET A 74 -4.26 -5.52 3.51
CA MET A 74 -3.81 -6.79 4.09
C MET A 74 -2.53 -6.57 4.87
N THR A 75 -2.66 -6.15 6.13
CA THR A 75 -1.52 -5.68 6.92
C THR A 75 -0.46 -6.74 7.15
N GLU A 76 -0.83 -8.03 7.16
CA GLU A 76 0.13 -9.11 7.32
C GLU A 76 1.06 -9.26 6.11
N GLN A 77 0.79 -8.56 5.02
CA GLN A 77 1.58 -8.65 3.81
C GLN A 77 2.39 -7.37 3.54
N VAL A 78 2.68 -6.62 4.57
CA VAL A 78 3.51 -5.43 4.43
C VAL A 78 4.84 -5.80 3.79
N ARG A 79 5.29 -4.98 2.85
CA ARG A 79 6.55 -5.24 2.16
C ARG A 79 7.19 -3.95 1.67
N THR A 80 8.47 -4.03 1.39
CA THR A 80 9.22 -2.93 0.78
C THR A 80 9.40 -3.21 -0.69
N LEU A 81 9.12 -2.22 -1.52
CA LEU A 81 9.23 -2.34 -2.96
C LEU A 81 10.17 -1.29 -3.52
N SER A 82 10.73 -1.57 -4.69
CA SER A 82 11.39 -0.55 -5.49
C SER A 82 10.32 0.43 -6.01
N ARG A 83 10.60 1.72 -5.96
CA ARG A 83 9.69 2.74 -6.51
C ARG A 83 9.50 2.57 -8.01
N LYS A 84 10.41 1.88 -8.69
CA LYS A 84 10.27 1.60 -10.12
C LYS A 84 9.04 0.75 -10.42
N ARG A 85 8.51 0.06 -9.41
CA ARG A 85 7.31 -0.75 -9.58
C ARG A 85 6.02 0.05 -9.46
N VAL A 86 6.10 1.32 -9.05
CA VAL A 86 4.93 2.18 -8.91
C VAL A 86 4.60 2.76 -10.28
N VAL A 87 3.39 2.48 -10.77
CA VAL A 87 2.98 2.89 -12.11
C VAL A 87 1.81 3.85 -12.13
N GLY A 88 1.30 4.24 -10.99
CA GLY A 88 0.23 5.22 -10.97
C GLY A 88 -0.30 5.50 -9.58
N HIS A 89 -1.14 6.52 -9.50
CA HIS A 89 -1.84 6.95 -8.30
C HIS A 89 -3.29 6.45 -8.39
N ALA A 90 -3.81 5.92 -7.31
CA ALA A 90 -5.17 5.39 -7.28
C ALA A 90 -6.07 6.09 -6.26
N GLY A 91 -5.50 6.75 -5.26
CA GLY A 91 -6.32 7.40 -4.25
C GLY A 91 -5.52 7.76 -3.01
N GLN A 92 -6.24 8.05 -1.94
CA GLN A 92 -5.63 8.47 -0.68
C GLN A 92 -6.52 8.01 0.47
N VAL A 93 -5.99 7.22 1.38
CA VAL A 93 -6.75 6.85 2.58
C VAL A 93 -6.73 8.00 3.58
N ASP A 94 -7.73 8.05 4.44
CA ASP A 94 -7.75 9.08 5.49
C ASP A 94 -6.76 8.74 6.60
N ALA A 95 -6.51 9.71 7.46
CA ALA A 95 -5.50 9.57 8.52
C ALA A 95 -5.82 8.44 9.48
N GLY A 96 -7.10 8.24 9.79
CA GLY A 96 -7.51 7.19 10.70
C GLY A 96 -7.23 5.80 10.13
N THR A 97 -7.50 5.62 8.85
CA THR A 97 -7.21 4.35 8.17
C THR A 97 -5.71 4.05 8.20
N LEU A 98 -4.88 5.04 7.88
CA LEU A 98 -3.43 4.86 7.88
C LEU A 98 -2.94 4.52 9.29
N ALA A 99 -3.48 5.19 10.30
CA ALA A 99 -3.10 4.91 11.69
C ALA A 99 -3.45 3.47 12.09
N ASP A 100 -4.62 2.99 11.68
CA ASP A 100 -5.05 1.62 11.97
C ASP A 100 -4.14 0.61 11.29
N ILE A 101 -3.81 0.85 10.02
CA ILE A 101 -2.91 -0.04 9.29
C ILE A 101 -1.55 -0.12 10.00
N ARG A 102 -1.00 1.03 10.37
CA ARG A 102 0.31 1.08 11.02
C ARG A 102 0.30 0.42 12.39
N ARG A 103 -0.82 0.52 13.11
CA ARG A 103 -0.94 -0.11 14.42
C ARG A 103 -0.83 -1.63 14.31
N TRP A 104 -1.51 -2.23 13.33
CA TRP A 104 -1.41 -3.66 13.11
C TRP A 104 0.01 -4.09 12.78
N ILE A 105 0.69 -3.33 11.92
CA ILE A 105 2.07 -3.65 11.55
C ILE A 105 2.97 -3.58 12.79
N GLN A 106 2.81 -2.56 13.60
CA GLN A 106 3.60 -2.42 14.83
C GLN A 106 3.34 -3.60 15.78
N ASP A 107 2.09 -4.00 15.92
CA ASP A 107 1.73 -5.13 16.76
C ASP A 107 2.36 -6.43 16.27
N PHE A 108 2.51 -6.60 14.96
CA PHE A 108 3.17 -7.79 14.41
C PHE A 108 4.66 -7.82 14.72
N LEU A 109 5.26 -6.68 14.98
CA LEU A 109 6.69 -6.58 15.26
C LEU A 109 7.01 -6.63 16.74
N ASP A 110 6.03 -6.34 17.58
CA ASP A 110 6.24 -6.30 19.02
C ASP A 110 5.99 -7.67 19.65
N GLU A 111 6.74 -7.96 20.70
CA GLU A 111 6.57 -9.22 21.41
C GLU A 111 5.46 -9.17 22.41
#